data_7a33f775192921cbdf9b50e098296aef
#
_entry.id   7a33f775192921cbdf9b50e098296aef
#
_cell.length_a   1.000
_cell.length_b   1.000
_cell.length_c   1.000
_cell.angle_alpha   90.00
_cell.angle_beta   90.00
_cell.angle_gamma   90.00
#
_symmetry.space_group_name_H-M   'P 1'
#
loop_
_entity.id
_entity.type
_entity.pdbx_description
1 polymer ?
#
loop_
_entity_poly.entity_id
_entity_poly.type
_entity_poly.pdbx_seq_one_letter_code
_entity_poly.pdbx_strand_id
1 'polypeptide(L)'
;LFRSVRNDVENALAETIRREYPDCEVLMGTSTAGIAHAAITGHILGLPMGYVRSGNKDHGRQNQIEGRLEKGQKVVVVEDLISTGGSVIEVVNVLREAGAEVLGIVSIFTYGMQKGLDRLAAANVKNVSLTNFDIIAQVAAAENYIKPEDVDRLIAFRNNPSDESWIGR
;
A
#
# COMPACT_ATOMS: atom_id res chain seq x y z
N LEU A 1 14.89 -8.51 4.95
CA LEU A 1 15.39 -7.14 5.07
C LEU A 1 16.37 -7.04 6.22
N PHE A 2 17.51 -6.38 5.98
CA PHE A 2 18.40 -5.99 7.06
C PHE A 2 17.63 -5.09 8.04
N ARG A 3 17.93 -5.24 9.32
CA ARG A 3 17.23 -4.54 10.41
C ARG A 3 17.24 -3.02 10.22
N SER A 4 18.35 -2.45 9.74
CA SER A 4 18.46 -1.01 9.45
C SER A 4 17.48 -0.57 8.35
N VAL A 5 17.48 -1.24 7.20
CA VAL A 5 16.59 -0.93 6.07
C VAL A 5 15.12 -1.03 6.47
N ARG A 6 14.76 -2.04 7.26
CA ARG A 6 13.39 -2.14 7.79
C ARG A 6 13.05 -0.92 8.64
N ASN A 7 13.94 -0.53 9.56
CA ASN A 7 13.71 0.63 10.42
C ASN A 7 13.56 1.92 9.61
N ASP A 8 14.35 2.10 8.55
CA ASP A 8 14.24 3.27 7.65
C ASP A 8 12.89 3.30 6.94
N VAL A 9 12.42 2.17 6.43
CA VAL A 9 11.09 2.04 5.80
C VAL A 9 9.98 2.37 6.80
N GLU A 10 10.03 1.81 8.00
CA GLU A 10 8.98 2.01 9.01
C GLU A 10 8.95 3.47 9.53
N ASN A 11 10.10 4.09 9.69
CA ASN A 11 10.17 5.52 10.02
C ASN A 11 9.61 6.39 8.89
N ALA A 12 9.93 6.08 7.63
CA ALA A 12 9.40 6.79 6.48
C ALA A 12 7.87 6.66 6.36
N LEU A 13 7.31 5.46 6.64
CA LEU A 13 5.86 5.26 6.73
C LEU A 13 5.25 6.14 7.83
N ALA A 14 5.85 6.15 9.02
CA ALA A 14 5.39 6.94 10.15
C ALA A 14 5.41 8.44 9.86
N GLU A 15 6.49 8.95 9.26
CA GLU A 15 6.61 10.35 8.86
C GLU A 15 5.58 10.72 7.79
N THR A 16 5.35 9.84 6.83
CA THR A 16 4.34 10.04 5.78
C THR A 16 2.95 10.12 6.39
N ILE A 17 2.60 9.23 7.32
CA ILE A 17 1.29 9.25 7.99
C ILE A 17 1.12 10.54 8.81
N ARG A 18 2.12 10.95 9.59
CA ARG A 18 2.07 12.22 10.34
C ARG A 18 1.84 13.44 9.46
N ARG A 19 2.48 13.47 8.29
CA ARG A 19 2.40 14.59 7.36
C ARG A 19 1.09 14.62 6.58
N GLU A 20 0.68 13.48 6.03
CA GLU A 20 -0.47 13.40 5.11
C GLU A 20 -1.80 13.19 5.84
N TYR A 21 -1.77 12.57 7.02
CA TYR A 21 -2.94 12.15 7.79
C TYR A 21 -2.76 12.45 9.30
N PRO A 22 -2.59 13.72 9.70
CA PRO A 22 -2.30 14.09 11.09
C PRO A 22 -3.42 13.71 12.07
N ASP A 23 -4.64 13.52 11.56
CA ASP A 23 -5.81 13.13 12.35
C ASP A 23 -6.00 11.60 12.44
N CYS A 24 -5.03 10.80 11.99
CA CYS A 24 -5.12 9.34 12.05
C CYS A 24 -5.21 8.85 13.50
N GLU A 25 -6.20 8.01 13.77
CA GLU A 25 -6.44 7.43 15.10
C GLU A 25 -6.07 5.95 15.18
N VAL A 26 -6.15 5.22 14.06
CA VAL A 26 -5.91 3.77 13.99
C VAL A 26 -5.22 3.42 12.68
N LEU A 27 -4.26 2.50 12.73
CA LEU A 27 -3.68 1.91 11.54
C LEU A 27 -4.31 0.56 11.23
N MET A 28 -4.62 0.30 9.97
CA MET A 28 -5.14 -0.99 9.53
C MET A 28 -4.24 -1.58 8.44
N GLY A 29 -3.58 -2.70 8.79
CA GLY A 29 -2.73 -3.43 7.85
C GLY A 29 -3.55 -4.28 6.88
N THR A 30 -3.04 -4.42 5.66
CA THR A 30 -3.57 -5.40 4.70
C THR A 30 -2.93 -6.77 4.93
N SER A 31 -3.71 -7.83 4.82
CA SER A 31 -3.15 -9.18 4.88
C SER A 31 -2.41 -9.51 3.57
N THR A 32 -1.16 -9.99 3.63
CA THR A 32 -0.46 -10.43 4.84
C THR A 32 0.68 -9.48 5.21
N ALA A 33 1.39 -8.92 4.23
CA ALA A 33 2.62 -8.18 4.46
C ALA A 33 2.38 -6.83 5.17
N GLY A 34 1.29 -6.15 4.87
CA GLY A 34 0.92 -4.88 5.51
C GLY A 34 0.73 -4.97 7.03
N ILE A 35 0.44 -6.17 7.58
CA ILE A 35 0.24 -6.36 9.03
C ILE A 35 1.49 -5.98 9.82
N ALA A 36 2.65 -6.50 9.43
CA ALA A 36 3.91 -6.23 10.15
C ALA A 36 4.27 -4.74 10.08
N HIS A 37 4.10 -4.12 8.90
CA HIS A 37 4.35 -2.70 8.69
C HIS A 37 3.40 -1.83 9.52
N ALA A 38 2.11 -2.14 9.54
CA ALA A 38 1.15 -1.43 10.39
C ALA A 38 1.49 -1.54 11.88
N ALA A 39 1.94 -2.73 12.35
CA ALA A 39 2.29 -2.95 13.75
C ALA A 39 3.51 -2.13 14.18
N ILE A 40 4.58 -2.14 13.39
CA ILE A 40 5.80 -1.40 13.74
C ILE A 40 5.56 0.11 13.60
N THR A 41 4.91 0.54 12.54
CA THR A 41 4.56 1.95 12.33
C THR A 41 3.62 2.47 13.42
N GLY A 42 2.64 1.67 13.84
CA GLY A 42 1.75 1.99 14.95
C GLY A 42 2.50 2.15 16.27
N HIS A 43 3.49 1.28 16.53
CA HIS A 43 4.39 1.43 17.70
C HIS A 43 5.17 2.75 17.65
N ILE A 44 5.75 3.12 16.51
CA ILE A 44 6.49 4.38 16.32
C ILE A 44 5.59 5.60 16.52
N LEU A 45 4.34 5.53 16.07
CA LEU A 45 3.37 6.63 16.15
C LEU A 45 2.65 6.69 17.51
N GLY A 46 2.71 5.63 18.31
CA GLY A 46 1.90 5.50 19.52
C GLY A 46 0.41 5.30 19.21
N LEU A 47 0.08 4.78 18.02
CA LEU A 47 -1.28 4.53 17.57
C LEU A 47 -1.66 3.05 17.71
N PRO A 48 -2.92 2.75 18.05
CA PRO A 48 -3.44 1.39 17.97
C PRO A 48 -3.44 0.91 16.51
N MET A 49 -3.36 -0.42 16.34
CA MET A 49 -3.44 -1.05 15.04
C MET A 49 -4.36 -2.26 15.04
N GLY A 50 -4.89 -2.56 13.88
CA GLY A 50 -5.56 -3.79 13.53
C GLY A 50 -5.18 -4.20 12.11
N TYR A 51 -5.87 -5.20 11.57
CA TYR A 51 -5.71 -5.60 10.17
C TYR A 51 -6.97 -6.21 9.60
N VAL A 52 -7.07 -6.22 8.27
CA VAL A 52 -8.17 -6.86 7.56
C VAL A 52 -7.66 -8.12 6.90
N ARG A 53 -8.29 -9.26 7.24
CA ARG A 53 -7.97 -10.55 6.62
C ARG A 53 -8.45 -10.58 5.17
N SER A 54 -7.64 -11.17 4.29
CA SER A 54 -8.14 -11.65 3.00
C SER A 54 -9.07 -12.83 3.28
N GLY A 55 -10.35 -12.69 3.08
CA GLY A 55 -11.29 -13.65 3.58
C GLY A 55 -12.28 -14.20 2.60
N ASN A 56 -12.69 -15.46 2.83
CA ASN A 56 -13.78 -16.14 2.14
C ASN A 56 -15.11 -15.44 2.41
N LYS A 57 -15.91 -15.35 1.37
CA LYS A 57 -17.27 -14.79 1.36
C LYS A 57 -18.29 -15.48 2.27
N ASP A 58 -17.89 -16.57 2.96
CA ASP A 58 -18.80 -17.48 3.68
C ASP A 58 -19.08 -17.09 5.13
N HIS A 59 -18.33 -16.15 5.71
CA HIS A 59 -18.54 -15.73 7.11
C HIS A 59 -18.61 -14.20 7.19
N GLY A 60 -19.71 -13.60 6.86
CA GLY A 60 -20.06 -12.19 6.96
C GLY A 60 -18.88 -11.19 7.12
N ARG A 61 -18.88 -10.09 6.40
CA ARG A 61 -17.77 -9.12 6.30
C ARG A 61 -17.28 -8.55 7.64
N GLN A 62 -18.12 -8.59 8.69
CA GLN A 62 -17.77 -8.11 10.03
C GLN A 62 -16.69 -8.95 10.73
N ASN A 63 -16.46 -10.19 10.32
CA ASN A 63 -15.44 -11.08 10.88
C ASN A 63 -14.07 -10.96 10.19
N GLN A 64 -13.91 -10.03 9.26
CA GLN A 64 -12.63 -9.84 8.55
C GLN A 64 -11.68 -8.88 9.27
N ILE A 65 -12.17 -8.06 10.18
CA ILE A 65 -11.37 -7.08 10.93
C ILE A 65 -10.87 -7.73 12.20
N GLU A 66 -9.56 -7.76 12.37
CA GLU A 66 -8.87 -8.18 13.59
C GLU A 66 -8.30 -6.96 14.31
N GLY A 67 -8.59 -6.86 15.60
CA GLY A 67 -8.31 -5.68 16.41
C GLY A 67 -9.60 -4.92 16.75
N ARG A 68 -9.43 -3.82 17.47
CA ARG A 68 -10.54 -2.95 17.87
C ARG A 68 -10.70 -1.82 16.88
N LEU A 69 -11.89 -1.69 16.30
CA LEU A 69 -12.29 -0.60 15.44
C LEU A 69 -13.64 -0.07 15.90
N GLU A 70 -13.74 1.22 16.13
CA GLU A 70 -14.98 1.88 16.53
C GLU A 70 -15.55 2.67 15.36
N LYS A 71 -16.88 2.77 15.33
CA LYS A 71 -17.56 3.57 14.30
C LYS A 71 -17.14 5.04 14.37
N GLY A 72 -16.80 5.61 13.24
CA GLY A 72 -16.34 6.99 13.11
C GLY A 72 -14.84 7.18 13.34
N GLN A 73 -14.08 6.15 13.75
CA GLN A 73 -12.63 6.27 13.88
C GLN A 73 -11.96 6.56 12.54
N LYS A 74 -10.98 7.45 12.57
CA LYS A 74 -10.17 7.86 11.43
C LYS A 74 -9.02 6.88 11.20
N VAL A 75 -9.06 6.20 10.07
CA VAL A 75 -8.17 5.07 9.76
C VAL A 75 -7.26 5.40 8.59
N VAL A 76 -5.99 5.04 8.72
CA VAL A 76 -5.06 4.91 7.57
C VAL A 76 -4.77 3.44 7.31
N VAL A 77 -4.92 3.03 6.06
CA VAL A 77 -4.58 1.67 5.61
C VAL A 77 -3.08 1.62 5.29
N VAL A 78 -2.40 0.61 5.81
CA VAL A 78 -0.97 0.37 5.55
C VAL A 78 -0.82 -0.85 4.65
N GLU A 79 -0.16 -0.66 3.51
CA GLU A 79 0.05 -1.68 2.47
C GLU A 79 1.54 -1.81 2.15
N ASP A 80 1.98 -2.98 1.74
CA ASP A 80 3.35 -3.16 1.24
C ASP A 80 3.47 -2.76 -0.24
N LEU A 81 2.56 -3.25 -1.08
CA LEU A 81 2.67 -3.08 -2.54
C LEU A 81 1.31 -2.89 -3.20
N ILE A 82 1.22 -1.86 -4.05
CA ILE A 82 0.05 -1.64 -4.90
C ILE A 82 0.40 -1.89 -6.37
N SER A 83 -0.25 -2.89 -6.97
CA SER A 83 -0.22 -3.13 -8.42
C SER A 83 -1.48 -2.57 -9.10
N THR A 84 -2.55 -3.35 -9.16
CA THR A 84 -3.84 -2.95 -9.73
C THR A 84 -4.84 -2.45 -8.70
N GLY A 85 -4.47 -2.39 -7.41
CA GLY A 85 -5.24 -1.78 -6.33
C GLY A 85 -6.47 -2.57 -5.86
N GLY A 86 -6.75 -3.75 -6.44
CA GLY A 86 -7.98 -4.49 -6.12
C GLY A 86 -8.07 -4.88 -4.64
N SER A 87 -7.04 -5.53 -4.10
CA SER A 87 -7.01 -6.03 -2.72
C SER A 87 -7.12 -4.91 -1.69
N VAL A 88 -6.36 -3.84 -1.86
CA VAL A 88 -6.38 -2.71 -0.90
C VAL A 88 -7.73 -1.98 -0.91
N ILE A 89 -8.39 -1.90 -2.08
CA ILE A 89 -9.73 -1.30 -2.18
C ILE A 89 -10.78 -2.18 -1.48
N GLU A 90 -10.66 -3.50 -1.53
CA GLU A 90 -11.51 -4.40 -0.74
C GLU A 90 -11.36 -4.13 0.76
N VAL A 91 -10.13 -3.93 1.25
CA VAL A 91 -9.85 -3.54 2.63
C VAL A 91 -10.52 -2.20 2.98
N VAL A 92 -10.37 -1.18 2.13
CA VAL A 92 -11.01 0.12 2.31
C VAL A 92 -12.53 -0.02 2.43
N ASN A 93 -13.15 -0.83 1.57
CA ASN A 93 -14.58 -1.05 1.58
C ASN A 93 -15.04 -1.77 2.86
N VAL A 94 -14.32 -2.80 3.31
CA VAL A 94 -14.61 -3.50 4.58
C VAL A 94 -14.57 -2.53 5.77
N LEU A 95 -13.57 -1.66 5.83
CA LEU A 95 -13.43 -0.67 6.90
C LEU A 95 -14.56 0.38 6.87
N ARG A 96 -14.92 0.87 5.68
CA ARG A 96 -16.05 1.80 5.49
C ARG A 96 -17.37 1.17 5.86
N GLU A 97 -17.61 -0.09 5.49
CA GLU A 97 -18.81 -0.85 5.86
C GLU A 97 -18.89 -1.07 7.38
N ALA A 98 -17.77 -1.21 8.07
CA ALA A 98 -17.70 -1.24 9.52
C ALA A 98 -17.93 0.14 10.19
N GLY A 99 -18.03 1.20 9.39
CA GLY A 99 -18.31 2.54 9.85
C GLY A 99 -17.07 3.40 10.13
N ALA A 100 -15.88 2.97 9.73
CA ALA A 100 -14.68 3.78 9.84
C ALA A 100 -14.63 4.91 8.81
N GLU A 101 -13.99 6.02 9.17
CA GLU A 101 -13.58 7.07 8.26
C GLU A 101 -12.19 6.74 7.70
N VAL A 102 -12.13 6.17 6.49
CA VAL A 102 -10.84 5.85 5.85
C VAL A 102 -10.26 7.12 5.23
N LEU A 103 -9.21 7.67 5.86
CA LEU A 103 -8.52 8.88 5.43
C LEU A 103 -7.72 8.65 4.14
N GLY A 104 -7.09 7.49 4.02
CA GLY A 104 -6.29 7.11 2.86
C GLY A 104 -5.48 5.85 3.07
N ILE A 105 -4.58 5.62 2.12
CA ILE A 105 -3.66 4.49 2.10
C ILE A 105 -2.23 5.05 2.12
N VAL A 106 -1.35 4.44 2.90
CA VAL A 106 0.10 4.63 2.80
C VAL A 106 0.73 3.30 2.44
N SER A 107 1.52 3.26 1.38
CA SER A 107 2.16 2.04 0.91
C SER A 107 3.68 2.23 0.77
N ILE A 108 4.44 1.13 0.86
CA ILE A 108 5.87 1.18 0.62
C ILE A 108 6.12 1.40 -0.87
N PHE A 109 5.42 0.65 -1.71
CA PHE A 109 5.67 0.62 -3.14
C PHE A 109 4.39 0.64 -3.97
N THR A 110 4.44 1.31 -5.13
CA THR A 110 3.42 1.18 -6.17
C THR A 110 4.04 0.97 -7.54
N TYR A 111 3.42 0.09 -8.34
CA TYR A 111 3.74 0.01 -9.77
C TYR A 111 3.31 1.26 -10.53
N GLY A 112 2.32 2.02 -10.05
CA GLY A 112 1.76 3.17 -10.75
C GLY A 112 1.03 2.79 -12.06
N MET A 113 0.49 1.56 -12.13
CA MET A 113 -0.29 1.10 -13.28
C MET A 113 -1.57 1.91 -13.42
N GLN A 114 -1.92 2.30 -14.66
CA GLN A 114 -3.13 3.09 -14.92
C GLN A 114 -4.38 2.46 -14.32
N LYS A 115 -4.55 1.14 -14.45
CA LYS A 115 -5.66 0.40 -13.85
C LYS A 115 -5.75 0.56 -12.33
N GLY A 116 -4.61 0.66 -11.64
CA GLY A 116 -4.56 0.89 -10.20
C GLY A 116 -4.98 2.33 -9.85
N LEU A 117 -4.46 3.30 -10.60
CA LEU A 117 -4.81 4.71 -10.43
C LEU A 117 -6.31 4.95 -10.64
N ASP A 118 -6.88 4.40 -11.71
CA ASP A 118 -8.31 4.53 -12.04
C ASP A 118 -9.19 3.92 -10.94
N ARG A 119 -8.81 2.77 -10.40
CA ARG A 119 -9.54 2.11 -9.32
C ARG A 119 -9.49 2.88 -8.01
N LEU A 120 -8.33 3.40 -7.63
CA LEU A 120 -8.18 4.24 -6.43
C LEU A 120 -9.03 5.51 -6.55
N ALA A 121 -9.01 6.15 -7.73
CA ALA A 121 -9.85 7.31 -8.02
C ALA A 121 -11.34 6.97 -7.95
N ALA A 122 -11.77 5.86 -8.57
CA ALA A 122 -13.16 5.40 -8.52
C ALA A 122 -13.62 5.05 -7.09
N ALA A 123 -12.72 4.54 -6.25
CA ALA A 123 -12.98 4.27 -4.84
C ALA A 123 -12.91 5.52 -3.95
N ASN A 124 -12.58 6.68 -4.52
CA ASN A 124 -12.36 7.93 -3.80
C ASN A 124 -11.45 7.75 -2.58
N VAL A 125 -10.27 7.17 -2.81
CA VAL A 125 -9.26 6.98 -1.78
C VAL A 125 -7.87 7.34 -2.32
N LYS A 126 -7.16 8.22 -1.59
CA LYS A 126 -5.79 8.62 -1.92
C LYS A 126 -4.81 7.56 -1.43
N ASN A 127 -3.84 7.20 -2.27
CA ASN A 127 -2.65 6.44 -1.86
C ASN A 127 -1.41 7.34 -1.92
N VAL A 128 -0.58 7.25 -0.89
CA VAL A 128 0.76 7.84 -0.86
C VAL A 128 1.76 6.71 -0.68
N SER A 129 2.64 6.51 -1.67
CA SER A 129 3.68 5.48 -1.63
C SER A 129 5.04 6.11 -1.34
N LEU A 130 5.90 5.39 -0.59
CA LEU A 130 7.27 5.84 -0.32
C LEU A 130 8.11 5.87 -1.59
N THR A 131 7.86 4.89 -2.48
CA THR A 131 8.54 4.80 -3.78
C THR A 131 7.63 4.17 -4.83
N ASN A 132 8.07 4.17 -6.08
CA ASN A 132 7.34 3.63 -7.21
C ASN A 132 8.27 2.89 -8.18
N PHE A 133 7.66 2.22 -9.16
CA PHE A 133 8.37 1.41 -10.14
C PHE A 133 9.39 2.20 -10.96
N ASP A 134 9.05 3.43 -11.37
CA ASP A 134 9.90 4.25 -12.23
C ASP A 134 11.20 4.64 -11.48
N ILE A 135 11.07 5.05 -10.23
CA ILE A 135 12.22 5.40 -9.38
C ILE A 135 13.11 4.16 -9.15
N ILE A 136 12.51 3.00 -8.86
CA ILE A 136 13.29 1.76 -8.65
C ILE A 136 14.03 1.36 -9.93
N ALA A 137 13.39 1.43 -11.10
CA ALA A 137 14.05 1.12 -12.36
C ALA A 137 15.23 2.06 -12.66
N GLN A 138 15.06 3.36 -12.41
CA GLN A 138 16.14 4.35 -12.59
C GLN A 138 17.30 4.11 -11.63
N VAL A 139 17.02 3.87 -10.35
CA VAL A 139 18.08 3.58 -9.35
C VAL A 139 18.78 2.27 -9.68
N ALA A 140 18.05 1.23 -10.08
CA ALA A 140 18.63 -0.05 -10.48
C ALA A 140 19.60 0.08 -11.67
N ALA A 141 19.26 0.95 -12.65
CA ALA A 141 20.16 1.25 -13.76
C ALA A 141 21.39 2.05 -13.30
N ALA A 142 21.19 3.06 -12.46
CA ALA A 142 22.30 3.88 -11.93
C ALA A 142 23.28 3.06 -11.08
N GLU A 143 22.80 2.06 -10.37
CA GLU A 143 23.60 1.15 -9.53
C GLU A 143 24.05 -0.12 -10.27
N ASN A 144 23.83 -0.22 -11.58
CA ASN A 144 24.23 -1.34 -12.44
C ASN A 144 23.57 -2.70 -12.08
N TYR A 145 22.41 -2.72 -11.47
CA TYR A 145 21.59 -3.94 -11.30
C TYR A 145 20.91 -4.34 -12.62
N ILE A 146 20.59 -3.36 -13.46
CA ILE A 146 20.06 -3.54 -14.81
C ILE A 146 20.85 -2.63 -15.77
N LYS A 147 20.76 -2.89 -17.07
CA LYS A 147 21.34 -1.99 -18.06
C LYS A 147 20.47 -0.74 -18.23
N PRO A 148 21.06 0.45 -18.50
CA PRO A 148 20.29 1.66 -18.76
C PRO A 148 19.25 1.49 -19.90
N GLU A 149 19.58 0.71 -20.92
CA GLU A 149 18.71 0.40 -22.06
C GLU A 149 17.48 -0.44 -21.71
N ASP A 150 17.49 -1.13 -20.56
CA ASP A 150 16.35 -1.94 -20.09
C ASP A 150 15.28 -1.11 -19.39
N VAL A 151 15.57 0.13 -19.01
CA VAL A 151 14.60 1.00 -18.29
C VAL A 151 13.36 1.24 -19.12
N ASP A 152 13.50 1.60 -20.40
CA ASP A 152 12.35 1.85 -21.27
C ASP A 152 11.49 0.60 -21.48
N ARG A 153 12.11 -0.58 -21.52
CA ARG A 153 11.39 -1.87 -21.60
C ARG A 153 10.58 -2.14 -20.35
N LEU A 154 11.15 -1.86 -19.17
CA LEU A 154 10.46 -2.01 -17.90
C LEU A 154 9.29 -1.03 -17.77
N ILE A 155 9.46 0.21 -18.22
CA ILE A 155 8.38 1.20 -18.27
C ILE A 155 7.27 0.75 -19.25
N ALA A 156 7.62 0.19 -20.41
CA ALA A 156 6.64 -0.38 -21.34
C ALA A 156 5.84 -1.52 -20.71
N PHE A 157 6.51 -2.45 -20.00
CA PHE A 157 5.86 -3.49 -19.20
C PHE A 157 4.86 -2.89 -18.17
N ARG A 158 5.31 -1.92 -17.38
CA ARG A 158 4.46 -1.28 -16.37
C ARG A 158 3.23 -0.62 -16.98
N ASN A 159 3.37 -0.02 -18.15
CA ASN A 159 2.26 0.64 -18.87
C ASN A 159 1.23 -0.36 -19.40
N ASN A 160 1.69 -1.49 -19.92
CA ASN A 160 0.83 -2.55 -20.46
C ASN A 160 1.43 -3.94 -20.25
N PRO A 161 1.24 -4.55 -19.05
CA PRO A 161 1.81 -5.87 -18.75
C PRO A 161 1.30 -7.01 -19.65
N SER A 162 0.18 -6.80 -20.35
CA SER A 162 -0.41 -7.77 -21.26
C SER A 162 0.19 -7.72 -22.68
N ASP A 163 0.97 -6.69 -22.97
CA ASP A 163 1.68 -6.58 -24.24
C ASP A 163 3.07 -7.21 -24.11
N GLU A 164 3.30 -8.30 -24.82
CA GLU A 164 4.57 -9.04 -24.76
C GLU A 164 5.68 -8.43 -25.64
N SER A 165 5.41 -7.33 -26.34
CA SER A 165 6.37 -6.69 -27.27
C SER A 165 7.64 -6.17 -26.56
N TRP A 166 7.60 -6.01 -25.24
CA TRP A 166 8.76 -5.66 -24.41
C TRP A 166 9.74 -6.83 -24.19
N ILE A 167 9.30 -8.10 -24.43
CA ILE A 167 10.08 -9.34 -24.20
C ILE A 167 10.96 -9.59 -25.42
N GLY A 168 11.62 -8.98 -26.02
CA GLY A 168 12.40 -9.44 -27.19
C GLY A 168 13.05 -8.36 -28.03
N ARG A 169 13.26 -7.24 -27.43
CA ARG A 169 14.02 -6.14 -28.05
C ARG A 169 15.40 -6.01 -27.44
#